data_980f0b5867d2bd1d32af00e3e4485292
#
_entry.id   980f0b5867d2bd1d32af00e3e4485292
#
_cell.length_a   1.000
_cell.length_b   1.000
_cell.length_c   1.000
_cell.angle_alpha   90.00
_cell.angle_beta   90.00
_cell.angle_gamma   90.00
#
_symmetry.space_group_name_H-M   'P 1'
#
loop_
_entity.id
_entity.type
_entity.pdbx_description
1 polymer ?
#
loop_
_entity_poly.entity_id
_entity_poly.type
_entity_poly.pdbx_seq_one_letter_code
_entity_poly.pdbx_strand_id
1 'polypeptide(L)'
;MDPEFLDTEAEHEHDDRVTSTSYKFAGELNVNKLQSWIGKLMREQGEDLFRYKGVLAVKGMDAKYVFQGVHMLFGGDFSEEIGLWKKGEQRECRFVFIGRDLDPEALQQGLVACQAETLRFKRGDTVYANIGEFTKGKILKCWDQGNPYRVEIQNEEKSNVWVPIDNDNYVRKGV
;
A
#
# COMPACT_ATOMS: atom_id res chain seq x y z
N MET A 1 12.38 -39.73 -38.85
CA MET A 1 12.65 -39.24 -37.49
C MET A 1 13.73 -38.22 -37.65
N ASP A 2 13.33 -36.95 -37.55
CA ASP A 2 14.19 -35.81 -37.83
C ASP A 2 15.00 -35.46 -36.57
N PRO A 3 16.36 -35.53 -36.63
CA PRO A 3 17.20 -35.28 -35.45
C PRO A 3 17.42 -33.80 -35.11
N GLU A 4 16.91 -32.88 -35.92
CA GLU A 4 17.12 -31.42 -35.73
C GLU A 4 16.27 -30.74 -34.67
N PHE A 5 15.40 -31.47 -33.98
CA PHE A 5 14.52 -30.88 -32.95
C PHE A 5 15.21 -30.66 -31.58
N LEU A 6 16.44 -31.08 -31.39
CA LEU A 6 17.16 -30.96 -30.11
C LEU A 6 18.36 -30.00 -30.11
N ASP A 7 18.58 -29.31 -31.23
CA ASP A 7 19.64 -28.29 -31.30
C ASP A 7 19.08 -26.92 -30.89
N THR A 8 18.68 -26.82 -29.62
CA THR A 8 18.34 -25.55 -28.97
C THR A 8 19.56 -24.96 -28.31
N GLU A 9 20.63 -24.71 -29.05
CA GLU A 9 21.57 -23.65 -28.76
C GLU A 9 20.97 -22.30 -29.25
N ALA A 10 19.73 -22.03 -28.84
CA ALA A 10 19.27 -20.68 -28.82
C ALA A 10 20.00 -20.01 -27.65
N GLU A 11 21.01 -19.20 -28.00
CA GLU A 11 21.55 -18.21 -27.08
C GLU A 11 20.34 -17.48 -26.47
N HIS A 12 20.05 -17.75 -25.22
CA HIS A 12 19.08 -16.97 -24.46
C HIS A 12 19.72 -15.60 -24.29
N GLU A 13 19.43 -14.69 -25.22
CA GLU A 13 19.66 -13.27 -25.03
C GLU A 13 18.89 -12.87 -23.78
N HIS A 14 19.61 -12.79 -22.68
CA HIS A 14 19.08 -12.16 -21.47
C HIS A 14 18.85 -10.68 -21.84
N ASP A 15 17.59 -10.23 -21.79
CA ASP A 15 17.30 -8.80 -21.95
C ASP A 15 17.91 -8.08 -20.74
N ASP A 16 19.07 -7.48 -20.91
CA ASP A 16 19.84 -6.77 -19.88
C ASP A 16 19.05 -5.60 -19.24
N ARG A 17 17.92 -5.24 -19.84
CA ARG A 17 17.00 -4.24 -19.31
C ARG A 17 16.10 -4.79 -18.18
N VAL A 18 16.02 -6.11 -18.00
CA VAL A 18 15.24 -6.73 -16.94
C VAL A 18 16.06 -6.72 -15.65
N THR A 19 15.56 -6.01 -14.67
CA THR A 19 16.23 -5.84 -13.37
C THR A 19 15.34 -6.28 -12.21
N SER A 20 15.97 -6.62 -11.10
CA SER A 20 15.31 -6.88 -9.83
C SER A 20 15.74 -5.83 -8.81
N THR A 21 14.77 -5.16 -8.22
CA THR A 21 15.02 -4.13 -7.20
C THR A 21 14.30 -4.51 -5.92
N SER A 22 15.01 -4.43 -4.79
CA SER A 22 14.47 -4.73 -3.47
C SER A 22 14.62 -3.56 -2.52
N TYR A 23 13.62 -3.39 -1.66
CA TYR A 23 13.59 -2.34 -0.64
C TYR A 23 13.25 -2.95 0.71
N LYS A 24 13.93 -2.45 1.72
CA LYS A 24 13.64 -2.76 3.12
C LYS A 24 13.75 -1.50 3.96
N PHE A 25 12.73 -1.19 4.72
CA PHE A 25 12.76 -0.09 5.68
C PHE A 25 11.92 -0.41 6.94
N ALA A 26 12.34 0.15 8.06
CA ALA A 26 11.58 0.08 9.30
C ALA A 26 10.40 1.06 9.26
N GLY A 27 9.30 0.70 9.92
CA GLY A 27 8.11 1.54 10.04
C GLY A 27 6.88 0.91 9.40
N GLU A 28 5.82 1.68 9.41
CA GLU A 28 4.48 1.22 9.00
C GLU A 28 3.96 2.10 7.87
N LEU A 29 3.14 1.52 7.00
CA LEU A 29 2.52 2.19 5.87
C LEU A 29 1.06 2.57 6.13
N ASN A 30 0.59 3.59 5.43
CA ASN A 30 -0.83 3.80 5.19
C ASN A 30 -1.24 2.95 3.97
N VAL A 31 -2.06 1.93 4.18
CA VAL A 31 -2.47 0.99 3.13
C VAL A 31 -3.25 1.68 2.00
N ASN A 32 -4.00 2.73 2.29
CA ASN A 32 -4.77 3.47 1.28
C ASN A 32 -3.84 4.27 0.34
N LYS A 33 -2.76 4.86 0.89
CA LYS A 33 -1.71 5.49 0.07
C LYS A 33 -1.01 4.47 -0.80
N LEU A 34 -0.67 3.30 -0.24
CA LEU A 34 -0.04 2.21 -0.97
C LEU A 34 -0.91 1.75 -2.14
N GLN A 35 -2.20 1.47 -1.91
CA GLN A 35 -3.13 1.03 -2.95
C GLN A 35 -3.27 2.07 -4.06
N SER A 36 -3.36 3.35 -3.71
CA SER A 36 -3.41 4.46 -4.68
C SER A 36 -2.15 4.55 -5.52
N TRP A 37 -0.97 4.45 -4.88
CA TRP A 37 0.32 4.49 -5.57
C TRP A 37 0.52 3.29 -6.49
N ILE A 38 0.21 2.07 -6.03
CA ILE A 38 0.28 0.86 -6.86
C ILE A 38 -0.66 0.96 -8.05
N GLY A 39 -1.90 1.43 -7.84
CA GLY A 39 -2.83 1.65 -8.94
C GLY A 39 -2.31 2.63 -10.00
N LYS A 40 -1.56 3.66 -9.58
CA LYS A 40 -0.86 4.56 -10.50
C LYS A 40 0.29 3.84 -11.22
N LEU A 41 1.14 3.15 -10.48
CA LEU A 41 2.29 2.41 -11.02
C LEU A 41 1.84 1.39 -12.09
N MET A 42 0.74 0.67 -11.84
CA MET A 42 0.17 -0.29 -12.79
C MET A 42 -0.32 0.36 -14.08
N ARG A 43 -0.91 1.55 -14.00
CA ARG A 43 -1.35 2.27 -15.20
C ARG A 43 -0.20 2.83 -16.04
N GLU A 44 0.89 3.23 -15.38
CA GLU A 44 2.03 3.91 -16.02
C GLU A 44 3.10 2.93 -16.51
N GLN A 45 3.34 1.83 -15.80
CA GLN A 45 4.45 0.90 -16.03
C GLN A 45 4.05 -0.58 -15.94
N GLY A 46 2.77 -0.90 -15.96
CA GLY A 46 2.28 -2.26 -15.75
C GLY A 46 2.79 -3.28 -16.77
N GLU A 47 3.07 -2.85 -18.01
CA GLU A 47 3.62 -3.71 -19.06
C GLU A 47 5.08 -4.08 -18.81
N ASP A 48 5.84 -3.19 -18.16
CA ASP A 48 7.26 -3.40 -17.84
C ASP A 48 7.47 -3.98 -16.45
N LEU A 49 6.45 -4.00 -15.61
CA LEU A 49 6.49 -4.57 -14.28
C LEU A 49 6.03 -6.03 -14.29
N PHE A 50 6.97 -6.97 -14.36
CA PHE A 50 6.67 -8.39 -14.57
C PHE A 50 6.23 -9.11 -13.32
N ARG A 51 6.86 -8.81 -12.18
CA ARG A 51 6.55 -9.43 -10.89
C ARG A 51 6.89 -8.50 -9.75
N TYR A 52 6.06 -8.53 -8.74
CA TYR A 52 6.31 -7.82 -7.49
C TYR A 52 5.74 -8.58 -6.30
N LYS A 53 6.42 -8.47 -5.19
CA LYS A 53 6.01 -9.08 -3.93
C LYS A 53 6.50 -8.24 -2.75
N GLY A 54 5.68 -8.19 -1.70
CA GLY A 54 6.08 -7.54 -0.46
C GLY A 54 5.36 -8.11 0.75
N VAL A 55 6.00 -7.98 1.91
CA VAL A 55 5.39 -8.18 3.23
C VAL A 55 5.53 -6.88 3.98
N LEU A 56 4.40 -6.32 4.40
CA LEU A 56 4.30 -4.94 4.83
C LEU A 56 3.66 -4.82 6.21
N ALA A 57 4.18 -3.90 6.98
CA ALA A 57 3.55 -3.43 8.20
C ALA A 57 2.57 -2.29 7.87
N VAL A 58 1.29 -2.49 8.15
CA VAL A 58 0.26 -1.46 7.98
C VAL A 58 -0.08 -0.85 9.33
N LYS A 59 -0.09 0.48 9.38
CA LYS A 59 -0.41 1.21 10.61
C LYS A 59 -1.84 0.94 11.08
N GLY A 60 -2.00 0.59 12.35
CA GLY A 60 -3.30 0.25 12.93
C GLY A 60 -3.78 -1.19 12.64
N MET A 61 -2.92 -2.06 12.08
CA MET A 61 -3.20 -3.47 11.86
C MET A 61 -2.15 -4.35 12.52
N ASP A 62 -2.58 -5.44 13.14
CA ASP A 62 -1.67 -6.43 13.74
C ASP A 62 -1.30 -7.55 12.78
N ALA A 63 -2.07 -7.74 11.72
CA ALA A 63 -1.77 -8.69 10.67
C ALA A 63 -0.73 -8.14 9.67
N LYS A 64 0.11 -9.03 9.14
CA LYS A 64 1.03 -8.73 8.05
C LYS A 64 0.26 -8.59 6.75
N TYR A 65 0.50 -7.51 6.04
CA TYR A 65 -0.10 -7.29 4.72
C TYR A 65 0.80 -7.89 3.65
N VAL A 66 0.26 -8.78 2.84
CA VAL A 66 0.95 -9.38 1.70
C VAL A 66 0.48 -8.73 0.43
N PHE A 67 1.42 -8.29 -0.35
CA PHE A 67 1.25 -7.63 -1.61
C PHE A 67 1.98 -8.45 -2.67
N GLN A 68 1.29 -8.82 -3.73
CA GLN A 68 1.90 -9.58 -4.82
C GLN A 68 1.18 -9.37 -6.15
N GLY A 69 1.92 -9.54 -7.24
CA GLY A 69 1.35 -9.50 -8.56
C GLY A 69 2.28 -10.01 -9.64
N VAL A 70 1.67 -10.36 -10.75
CA VAL A 70 2.33 -10.77 -11.99
C VAL A 70 1.70 -9.95 -13.11
N HIS A 71 2.52 -9.14 -13.79
CA HIS A 71 2.05 -8.17 -14.78
C HIS A 71 0.93 -7.28 -14.21
N MET A 72 -0.16 -7.13 -14.92
CA MET A 72 -1.30 -6.29 -14.52
C MET A 72 -2.24 -6.96 -13.50
N LEU A 73 -1.97 -8.22 -13.12
CA LEU A 73 -2.73 -8.93 -12.09
C LEU A 73 -2.17 -8.58 -10.71
N PHE A 74 -2.93 -7.81 -9.98
CA PHE A 74 -2.58 -7.29 -8.65
C PHE A 74 -3.48 -7.89 -7.59
N GLY A 75 -2.88 -8.28 -6.47
CA GLY A 75 -3.57 -8.68 -5.26
C GLY A 75 -2.81 -8.23 -4.02
N GLY A 76 -3.55 -7.79 -3.02
CA GLY A 76 -3.01 -7.49 -1.70
C GLY A 76 -4.05 -7.78 -0.64
N ASP A 77 -3.63 -8.51 0.41
CA ASP A 77 -4.52 -8.88 1.50
C ASP A 77 -3.72 -9.09 2.80
N PHE A 78 -4.44 -9.08 3.92
CA PHE A 78 -3.90 -9.48 5.21
C PHE A 78 -3.85 -11.01 5.27
N SER A 79 -2.64 -11.57 5.22
CA SER A 79 -2.45 -13.00 5.15
C SER A 79 -2.49 -13.65 6.53
N GLU A 80 -3.46 -14.52 6.74
CA GLU A 80 -3.51 -15.39 7.92
C GLU A 80 -2.36 -16.42 7.93
N GLU A 81 -1.89 -16.84 6.76
CA GLU A 81 -0.78 -17.80 6.62
C GLU A 81 0.56 -17.22 7.12
N ILE A 82 0.83 -15.94 6.81
CA ILE A 82 2.04 -15.24 7.28
C ILE A 82 1.84 -14.74 8.72
N GLY A 83 0.60 -14.55 9.13
CA GLY A 83 0.18 -14.31 10.49
C GLY A 83 0.35 -12.89 10.99
N LEU A 84 0.34 -12.77 12.31
CA LEU A 84 0.41 -11.51 13.02
C LEU A 84 1.86 -11.09 13.29
N TRP A 85 2.06 -9.79 13.48
CA TRP A 85 3.28 -9.27 14.07
C TRP A 85 3.39 -9.74 15.52
N LYS A 86 4.52 -10.36 15.88
CA LYS A 86 4.77 -10.83 17.24
C LYS A 86 5.03 -9.64 18.17
N LYS A 87 4.72 -9.82 19.45
CA LYS A 87 5.05 -8.80 20.46
C LYS A 87 6.56 -8.57 20.50
N GLY A 88 6.99 -7.31 20.30
CA GLY A 88 8.41 -6.95 20.23
C GLY A 88 9.08 -7.20 18.88
N GLU A 89 8.40 -7.77 17.90
CA GLU A 89 8.90 -7.86 16.53
C GLU A 89 8.97 -6.46 15.91
N GLN A 90 10.10 -6.14 15.29
CA GLN A 90 10.25 -4.87 14.60
C GLN A 90 9.33 -4.83 13.38
N ARG A 91 8.45 -3.84 13.33
CA ARG A 91 7.61 -3.62 12.17
C ARG A 91 8.43 -3.04 11.03
N GLU A 92 8.44 -3.73 9.91
CA GLU A 92 9.21 -3.35 8.73
C GLU A 92 8.46 -3.70 7.45
N CYS A 93 8.85 -3.05 6.37
CA CYS A 93 8.32 -3.30 5.05
C CYS A 93 9.43 -3.85 4.14
N ARG A 94 9.11 -4.88 3.39
CA ARG A 94 10.01 -5.49 2.40
C ARG A 94 9.28 -5.58 1.07
N PHE A 95 9.94 -5.11 0.01
CA PHE A 95 9.43 -5.18 -1.36
C PHE A 95 10.48 -5.73 -2.31
N VAL A 96 10.01 -6.44 -3.33
CA VAL A 96 10.80 -6.81 -4.50
C VAL A 96 9.99 -6.50 -5.74
N PHE A 97 10.61 -5.83 -6.70
CA PHE A 97 10.07 -5.58 -8.03
C PHE A 97 11.01 -6.19 -9.07
N ILE A 98 10.45 -6.86 -10.06
CA ILE A 98 11.16 -7.41 -11.21
C ILE A 98 10.48 -6.88 -12.46
N GLY A 99 11.24 -6.25 -13.33
CA GLY A 99 10.70 -5.66 -14.55
C GLY A 99 11.77 -5.07 -15.45
N ARG A 100 11.32 -4.48 -16.54
CA ARG A 100 12.15 -3.85 -17.56
C ARG A 100 12.22 -2.36 -17.33
N ASP A 101 13.42 -1.80 -17.48
CA ASP A 101 13.66 -0.35 -17.44
C ASP A 101 13.05 0.33 -16.19
N LEU A 102 12.98 -0.39 -15.05
CA LEU A 102 12.46 0.15 -13.81
C LEU A 102 13.39 1.24 -13.27
N ASP A 103 12.78 2.33 -12.80
CA ASP A 103 13.49 3.39 -12.08
C ASP A 103 13.51 3.08 -10.56
N PRO A 104 14.65 2.63 -10.00
CA PRO A 104 14.74 2.26 -8.59
C PRO A 104 14.49 3.44 -7.65
N GLU A 105 14.91 4.65 -8.02
CA GLU A 105 14.73 5.84 -7.19
C GLU A 105 13.26 6.25 -7.14
N ALA A 106 12.57 6.26 -8.28
CA ALA A 106 11.14 6.56 -8.34
C ALA A 106 10.30 5.54 -7.56
N LEU A 107 10.64 4.24 -7.64
CA LEU A 107 9.99 3.19 -6.85
C LEU A 107 10.21 3.41 -5.35
N GLN A 108 11.45 3.71 -4.93
CA GLN A 108 11.75 3.98 -3.53
C GLN A 108 11.00 5.20 -3.00
N GLN A 109 11.01 6.30 -3.75
CA GLN A 109 10.29 7.52 -3.37
C GLN A 109 8.79 7.27 -3.25
N GLY A 110 8.21 6.51 -4.17
CA GLY A 110 6.80 6.13 -4.12
C GLY A 110 6.45 5.32 -2.87
N LEU A 111 7.29 4.34 -2.51
CA LEU A 111 7.12 3.55 -1.29
C LEU A 111 7.26 4.39 -0.02
N VAL A 112 8.25 5.27 0.04
CA VAL A 112 8.46 6.19 1.18
C VAL A 112 7.28 7.13 1.36
N ALA A 113 6.71 7.63 0.26
CA ALA A 113 5.51 8.48 0.30
C ALA A 113 4.26 7.76 0.85
N CYS A 114 4.26 6.41 0.85
CA CYS A 114 3.20 5.61 1.45
C CYS A 114 3.34 5.41 2.96
N GLN A 115 4.43 5.86 3.59
CA GLN A 115 4.59 5.75 5.04
C GLN A 115 3.45 6.44 5.78
N ALA A 116 3.10 5.87 6.94
CA ALA A 116 2.06 6.41 7.80
C ALA A 116 2.51 7.77 8.35
N GLU A 117 1.67 8.76 8.15
CA GLU A 117 1.91 10.13 8.58
C GLU A 117 1.66 10.35 10.06
N THR A 118 2.24 11.42 10.61
CA THR A 118 1.81 11.97 11.89
C THR A 118 0.45 12.64 11.70
N LEU A 119 -0.54 12.20 12.48
CA LEU A 119 -1.92 12.68 12.35
C LEU A 119 -2.08 14.11 12.86
N ARG A 120 -2.90 14.89 12.14
CA ARG A 120 -3.23 16.29 12.48
C ARG A 120 -4.22 16.39 13.65
N PHE A 121 -5.08 15.38 13.81
CA PHE A 121 -6.14 15.35 14.83
C PHE A 121 -5.96 14.17 15.78
N LYS A 122 -6.58 14.26 16.95
CA LYS A 122 -6.55 13.24 18.00
C LYS A 122 -7.95 12.76 18.35
N ARG A 123 -8.03 11.63 19.06
CA ARG A 123 -9.29 11.12 19.61
C ARG A 123 -10.02 12.19 20.40
N GLY A 124 -11.30 12.35 20.12
CA GLY A 124 -12.19 13.32 20.75
C GLY A 124 -12.31 14.65 20.01
N ASP A 125 -11.42 14.94 19.06
CA ASP A 125 -11.51 16.16 18.28
C ASP A 125 -12.78 16.17 17.40
N THR A 126 -13.34 17.35 17.22
CA THR A 126 -14.43 17.60 16.26
C THR A 126 -13.84 17.98 14.91
N VAL A 127 -14.26 17.27 13.91
CA VAL A 127 -13.80 17.44 12.52
C VAL A 127 -14.97 17.45 11.55
N TYR A 128 -14.69 17.81 10.30
CA TYR A 128 -15.61 17.60 9.17
C TYR A 128 -15.03 16.52 8.28
N ALA A 129 -15.70 15.36 8.21
CA ALA A 129 -15.34 14.24 7.35
C ALA A 129 -16.14 14.30 6.04
N ASN A 130 -15.48 13.99 4.93
CA ASN A 130 -16.10 13.95 3.61
C ASN A 130 -16.77 12.58 3.39
N ILE A 131 -18.09 12.58 3.37
CA ILE A 131 -18.95 11.42 3.08
C ILE A 131 -19.76 11.60 1.79
N GLY A 132 -19.25 12.37 0.82
CA GLY A 132 -19.94 12.93 -0.32
C GLY A 132 -20.10 14.44 -0.16
N GLU A 133 -20.30 14.88 1.08
CA GLU A 133 -20.22 16.27 1.55
C GLU A 133 -19.48 16.30 2.90
N PHE A 134 -18.96 17.47 3.27
CA PHE A 134 -18.29 17.63 4.55
C PHE A 134 -19.28 17.70 5.71
N THR A 135 -19.35 16.62 6.48
CA THR A 135 -20.28 16.47 7.59
C THR A 135 -19.53 16.45 8.92
N LYS A 136 -20.07 17.17 9.90
CA LYS A 136 -19.52 17.27 11.24
C LYS A 136 -19.51 15.91 11.94
N GLY A 137 -18.39 15.59 12.58
CA GLY A 137 -18.22 14.34 13.33
C GLY A 137 -17.19 14.46 14.44
N LYS A 138 -17.07 13.40 15.24
CA LYS A 138 -16.11 13.27 16.34
C LYS A 138 -15.19 12.10 16.10
N ILE A 139 -13.88 12.30 16.25
CA ILE A 139 -12.90 11.23 16.12
C ILE A 139 -13.03 10.26 17.29
N LEU A 140 -13.38 9.02 16.99
CA LEU A 140 -13.48 7.92 17.97
C LEU A 140 -12.14 7.23 18.18
N LYS A 141 -11.37 7.04 17.11
CA LYS A 141 -10.10 6.31 17.14
C LYS A 141 -9.16 6.81 16.05
N CYS A 142 -7.87 6.83 16.37
CA CYS A 142 -6.79 7.07 15.42
C CYS A 142 -6.17 5.74 15.03
N TRP A 143 -5.83 5.58 13.76
CA TRP A 143 -5.28 4.36 13.18
C TRP A 143 -6.13 3.13 13.48
N ASP A 144 -7.33 3.12 12.90
CA ASP A 144 -8.28 2.03 13.05
C ASP A 144 -8.44 1.27 11.72
N GLN A 145 -8.13 -0.02 11.74
CA GLN A 145 -8.22 -0.89 10.56
C GLN A 145 -7.48 -0.32 9.33
N GLY A 146 -6.26 0.17 9.53
CA GLY A 146 -5.44 0.74 8.47
C GLY A 146 -5.80 2.16 8.05
N ASN A 147 -6.82 2.76 8.64
CA ASN A 147 -7.25 4.12 8.33
C ASN A 147 -6.78 5.11 9.41
N PRO A 148 -6.36 6.34 9.05
CA PRO A 148 -5.99 7.40 9.98
C PRO A 148 -7.02 7.67 11.06
N TYR A 149 -8.31 7.74 10.69
CA TYR A 149 -9.36 8.07 11.65
C TYR A 149 -10.61 7.21 11.44
N ARG A 150 -11.22 6.85 12.57
CA ARG A 150 -12.62 6.45 12.66
C ARG A 150 -13.41 7.62 13.24
N VAL A 151 -14.41 8.10 12.51
CA VAL A 151 -15.21 9.29 12.86
C VAL A 151 -16.67 8.88 13.04
N GLU A 152 -17.27 9.24 14.15
CA GLU A 152 -18.72 9.19 14.36
C GLU A 152 -19.33 10.47 13.79
N ILE A 153 -20.15 10.33 12.76
CA ILE A 153 -20.85 11.45 12.13
C ILE A 153 -22.01 11.90 13.01
N GLN A 154 -22.15 13.22 13.17
CA GLN A 154 -23.25 13.84 13.91
C GLN A 154 -24.50 13.93 13.02
N ASN A 155 -25.04 12.79 12.64
CA ASN A 155 -26.34 12.64 12.00
C ASN A 155 -27.30 11.85 12.91
N GLU A 156 -28.56 11.70 12.48
CA GLU A 156 -29.59 10.97 13.25
C GLU A 156 -29.18 9.52 13.55
N GLU A 157 -28.49 8.87 12.60
CA GLU A 157 -28.06 7.48 12.70
C GLU A 157 -26.75 7.27 13.48
N LYS A 158 -26.00 8.34 13.79
CA LYS A 158 -24.65 8.29 14.39
C LYS A 158 -23.72 7.31 13.66
N SER A 159 -23.72 7.36 12.36
CA SER A 159 -22.93 6.43 11.54
C SER A 159 -21.45 6.62 11.75
N ASN A 160 -20.70 5.51 11.66
CA ASN A 160 -19.25 5.52 11.74
C ASN A 160 -18.64 5.43 10.34
N VAL A 161 -17.67 6.30 10.07
CA VAL A 161 -16.93 6.32 8.81
C VAL A 161 -15.44 6.24 9.06
N TRP A 162 -14.70 5.66 8.10
CA TRP A 162 -13.25 5.65 8.10
C TRP A 162 -12.72 6.70 7.14
N VAL A 163 -11.79 7.49 7.62
CA VAL A 163 -11.06 8.48 6.82
C VAL A 163 -9.78 7.82 6.31
N PRO A 164 -9.61 7.64 4.99
CA PRO A 164 -8.53 6.81 4.44
C PRO A 164 -7.17 7.52 4.41
N ILE A 165 -7.17 8.85 4.34
CA ILE A 165 -5.96 9.68 4.27
C ILE A 165 -6.19 10.96 5.07
N ASP A 166 -5.18 11.38 5.86
CA ASP A 166 -5.24 12.63 6.63
C ASP A 166 -4.88 13.84 5.77
N ASN A 167 -5.84 14.30 4.97
CA ASN A 167 -5.73 15.54 4.21
C ASN A 167 -7.08 16.26 4.10
N ASP A 168 -7.06 17.48 3.57
CA ASP A 168 -8.23 18.34 3.49
C ASP A 168 -9.31 17.88 2.50
N ASN A 169 -9.01 16.90 1.63
CA ASN A 169 -10.03 16.29 0.76
C ASN A 169 -10.92 15.31 1.52
N TYR A 170 -10.43 14.71 2.60
CA TYR A 170 -11.13 13.70 3.37
C TYR A 170 -11.56 14.16 4.77
N VAL A 171 -10.72 14.97 5.43
CA VAL A 171 -11.01 15.46 6.78
C VAL A 171 -10.37 16.83 7.01
N ARG A 172 -11.10 17.72 7.64
CA ARG A 172 -10.61 19.07 7.96
C ARG A 172 -11.13 19.55 9.32
N LYS A 173 -10.45 20.55 9.87
CA LYS A 173 -10.89 21.23 11.09
C LYS A 173 -12.18 21.98 10.77
N GLY A 174 -13.10 21.97 11.74
CA GLY A 174 -14.27 22.86 11.68
C GLY A 174 -13.86 24.32 11.76
N VAL A 175 -14.55 25.15 11.01
CA VAL A 175 -14.47 26.61 11.14
C VAL A 175 -15.23 27.05 12.38
#